data_b8b0d5a2e2344bf0342cbac70587df1e
#
_entry.id   b8b0d5a2e2344bf0342cbac70587df1e
#
_cell.length_a   1.000
_cell.length_b   1.000
_cell.length_c   1.000
_cell.angle_alpha   90.00
_cell.angle_beta   90.00
_cell.angle_gamma   90.00
#
_symmetry.space_group_name_H-M   'P 1'
#
loop_
_entity.id
_entity.type
_entity.pdbx_description
1 polymer ?
#
loop_
_entity_poly.entity_id
_entity_poly.type
_entity_poly.pdbx_seq_one_letter_code
_entity_poly.pdbx_strand_id
1 'polypeptide(L)'
;MTHRVAVLDKELCQPKKCGLECIKYCPVNKSGADCIVLNEEIKKAQIDEELCNGCGICVKVCPFDAITIVNLATELASDKIHQYGMNSFRLYKLPTPKKGEVIGLLGRNGMGKSTVINILSGNLKPNLGKYEEPPEWSEILKFYSGTELKAHFEKIQNDQINASIKPQQVYDLARVFEGTGKELLEKYDDRGVSNQLIKELNLQNSVEQDV
;
A
#
# COMPACT_ATOMS: atom_id res chain seq x y z
N MET A 1 -5.17 14.69 -20.37
CA MET A 1 -5.12 13.64 -21.41
C MET A 1 -5.42 12.30 -20.75
N THR A 2 -6.17 11.41 -21.37
CA THR A 2 -6.41 10.06 -20.84
C THR A 2 -5.33 9.13 -21.33
N HIS A 3 -4.64 8.45 -20.45
CA HIS A 3 -3.67 7.42 -20.79
C HIS A 3 -4.41 6.09 -21.00
N ARG A 4 -4.23 5.47 -22.17
CA ARG A 4 -4.85 4.17 -22.51
C ARG A 4 -3.86 3.05 -22.23
N VAL A 5 -4.29 2.06 -21.47
CA VAL A 5 -3.44 0.90 -21.17
C VAL A 5 -4.21 -0.41 -21.35
N ALA A 6 -3.47 -1.47 -21.65
CA ALA A 6 -4.01 -2.82 -21.65
C ALA A 6 -3.96 -3.40 -20.23
N VAL A 7 -5.05 -4.00 -19.78
CA VAL A 7 -5.15 -4.66 -18.48
C VAL A 7 -5.44 -6.15 -18.70
N LEU A 8 -4.71 -6.99 -17.97
CA LEU A 8 -4.84 -8.44 -18.03
C LEU A 8 -5.79 -8.95 -16.94
N ASP A 9 -6.78 -9.73 -17.33
CA ASP A 9 -7.50 -10.60 -16.41
C ASP A 9 -6.66 -11.87 -16.16
N LYS A 10 -6.18 -12.00 -14.92
CA LYS A 10 -5.32 -13.13 -14.53
C LYS A 10 -6.07 -14.46 -14.51
N GLU A 11 -7.37 -14.47 -14.29
CA GLU A 11 -8.18 -15.68 -14.25
C GLU A 11 -8.36 -16.27 -15.66
N LEU A 12 -8.61 -15.42 -16.63
CA LEU A 12 -8.79 -15.83 -18.04
C LEU A 12 -7.47 -16.15 -18.73
N CYS A 13 -6.35 -15.59 -18.30
CA CYS A 13 -5.05 -15.78 -18.94
C CYS A 13 -4.53 -17.23 -18.77
N GLN A 14 -4.25 -17.90 -19.89
CA GLN A 14 -3.76 -19.29 -19.93
C GLN A 14 -2.47 -19.43 -20.77
N PRO A 15 -1.30 -18.96 -20.30
CA PRO A 15 -0.06 -18.93 -21.09
C PRO A 15 0.42 -20.29 -21.58
N LYS A 16 0.07 -21.38 -20.88
CA LYS A 16 0.41 -22.76 -21.28
C LYS A 16 -0.40 -23.27 -22.48
N LYS A 17 -1.51 -22.61 -22.80
CA LYS A 17 -2.42 -23.01 -23.87
C LYS A 17 -2.44 -22.04 -25.06
N CYS A 18 -1.66 -20.97 -25.00
CA CYS A 18 -1.48 -20.00 -26.09
C CYS A 18 0.00 -19.92 -26.51
N GLY A 19 0.24 -19.34 -27.68
CA GLY A 19 1.59 -19.09 -28.18
C GLY A 19 2.24 -17.80 -27.64
N LEU A 20 1.73 -17.19 -26.58
CA LEU A 20 2.15 -15.89 -26.04
C LEU A 20 2.05 -14.77 -27.09
N GLU A 21 0.98 -14.76 -27.85
CA GLU A 21 0.75 -13.82 -28.95
C GLU A 21 0.78 -12.36 -28.48
N CYS A 22 0.27 -12.08 -27.27
CA CYS A 22 0.28 -10.74 -26.68
C CYS A 22 1.73 -10.19 -26.54
N ILE A 23 2.69 -11.04 -26.17
CA ILE A 23 4.11 -10.68 -26.07
C ILE A 23 4.72 -10.50 -27.46
N LYS A 24 4.51 -11.50 -28.35
CA LYS A 24 5.10 -11.55 -29.70
C LYS A 24 4.64 -10.39 -30.59
N TYR A 25 3.39 -9.99 -30.50
CA TYR A 25 2.81 -8.95 -31.36
C TYR A 25 2.80 -7.57 -30.73
N CYS A 26 3.25 -7.41 -29.48
CA CYS A 26 3.34 -6.10 -28.85
C CYS A 26 4.33 -5.19 -29.61
N PRO A 27 3.92 -4.01 -30.11
CA PRO A 27 4.83 -3.10 -30.80
C PRO A 27 5.95 -2.59 -29.91
N VAL A 28 5.67 -2.37 -28.63
CA VAL A 28 6.65 -1.91 -27.65
C VAL A 28 7.70 -2.99 -27.37
N ASN A 29 7.27 -4.26 -27.20
CA ASN A 29 8.23 -5.37 -27.10
C ASN A 29 9.10 -5.52 -28.36
N LYS A 30 8.52 -5.33 -29.54
CA LYS A 30 9.27 -5.35 -30.79
C LYS A 30 10.29 -4.22 -30.92
N SER A 31 10.09 -3.11 -30.24
CA SER A 31 11.06 -2.00 -30.19
C SER A 31 12.17 -2.22 -29.16
N GLY A 32 12.17 -3.34 -28.43
CA GLY A 32 13.22 -3.71 -27.46
C GLY A 32 12.92 -3.35 -26.01
N ALA A 33 11.69 -2.92 -25.69
CA ALA A 33 11.26 -2.67 -24.32
C ALA A 33 10.31 -3.78 -23.83
N ASP A 34 10.39 -4.16 -22.57
CA ASP A 34 9.66 -5.27 -21.97
C ASP A 34 8.27 -4.84 -21.45
N CYS A 35 7.41 -4.37 -22.34
CA CYS A 35 6.05 -3.92 -22.00
C CYS A 35 5.14 -5.07 -21.56
N ILE A 36 5.23 -6.23 -22.20
CA ILE A 36 4.48 -7.43 -21.83
C ILE A 36 5.50 -8.56 -21.61
N VAL A 37 5.56 -9.07 -20.38
CA VAL A 37 6.45 -10.16 -19.99
C VAL A 37 5.69 -11.32 -19.38
N LEU A 38 6.27 -12.51 -19.37
CA LEU A 38 5.76 -13.64 -18.61
C LEU A 38 6.35 -13.59 -17.21
N ASN A 39 5.52 -13.34 -16.21
CA ASN A 39 5.95 -13.40 -14.82
C ASN A 39 6.08 -14.87 -14.40
N GLU A 40 7.27 -15.29 -13.98
CA GLU A 40 7.59 -16.68 -13.64
C GLU A 40 6.94 -17.15 -12.34
N GLU A 41 6.75 -16.25 -11.37
CA GLU A 41 6.15 -16.58 -10.06
C GLU A 41 4.67 -16.92 -10.22
N ILE A 42 3.91 -16.01 -10.85
CA ILE A 42 2.46 -16.19 -11.05
C ILE A 42 2.12 -16.98 -12.32
N LYS A 43 3.12 -17.27 -13.16
CA LYS A 43 2.97 -17.97 -14.47
C LYS A 43 1.87 -17.37 -15.35
N LYS A 44 1.78 -16.06 -15.39
CA LYS A 44 0.83 -15.26 -16.16
C LYS A 44 1.55 -14.13 -16.89
N ALA A 45 0.96 -13.62 -17.97
CA ALA A 45 1.48 -12.41 -18.59
C ALA A 45 1.31 -11.22 -17.64
N GLN A 46 2.24 -10.29 -17.68
CA GLN A 46 2.20 -9.03 -16.95
C GLN A 46 2.45 -7.90 -17.94
N ILE A 47 1.65 -6.86 -17.87
CA ILE A 47 1.70 -5.70 -18.76
C ILE A 47 2.16 -4.50 -17.95
N ASP A 48 3.20 -3.83 -18.42
CA ASP A 48 3.68 -2.60 -17.83
C ASP A 48 2.80 -1.43 -18.28
N GLU A 49 2.18 -0.73 -17.32
CA GLU A 49 1.27 0.37 -17.59
C GLU A 49 1.99 1.63 -18.09
N GLU A 50 3.25 1.85 -17.72
CA GLU A 50 4.04 3.02 -18.12
C GLU A 50 4.55 2.87 -19.55
N LEU A 51 4.93 1.65 -19.95
CA LEU A 51 5.39 1.33 -21.30
C LEU A 51 4.24 1.11 -22.29
N CYS A 52 3.06 0.73 -21.80
CA CYS A 52 1.92 0.40 -22.65
C CYS A 52 1.32 1.66 -23.29
N ASN A 53 1.26 1.69 -24.63
CA ASN A 53 0.64 2.78 -25.38
C ASN A 53 -0.86 2.55 -25.71
N GLY A 54 -1.46 1.47 -25.19
CA GLY A 54 -2.88 1.17 -25.37
C GLY A 54 -3.31 0.90 -26.81
N CYS A 55 -2.44 0.41 -27.68
CA CYS A 55 -2.71 0.18 -29.10
C CYS A 55 -3.79 -0.88 -29.38
N GLY A 56 -4.09 -1.77 -28.43
CA GLY A 56 -5.14 -2.78 -28.53
C GLY A 56 -4.78 -4.01 -29.38
N ILE A 57 -3.54 -4.17 -29.85
CA ILE A 57 -3.12 -5.34 -30.62
C ILE A 57 -3.19 -6.61 -29.76
N CYS A 58 -2.71 -6.55 -28.52
CA CYS A 58 -2.74 -7.67 -27.59
C CYS A 58 -4.17 -8.16 -27.29
N VAL A 59 -5.15 -7.27 -27.30
CA VAL A 59 -6.57 -7.63 -27.14
C VAL A 59 -7.05 -8.48 -28.31
N LYS A 60 -6.71 -8.06 -29.54
CA LYS A 60 -7.16 -8.76 -30.77
C LYS A 60 -6.52 -10.13 -30.97
N VAL A 61 -5.30 -10.33 -30.45
CA VAL A 61 -4.56 -11.57 -30.65
C VAL A 61 -4.66 -12.53 -29.47
N CYS A 62 -5.30 -12.13 -28.36
CA CYS A 62 -5.48 -13.01 -27.21
C CYS A 62 -6.57 -14.04 -27.48
N PRO A 63 -6.27 -15.36 -27.52
CA PRO A 63 -7.29 -16.37 -27.82
C PRO A 63 -8.26 -16.63 -26.66
N PHE A 64 -8.02 -16.02 -25.49
CA PHE A 64 -8.83 -16.20 -24.29
C PHE A 64 -9.57 -14.93 -23.86
N ASP A 65 -9.52 -13.87 -24.67
CA ASP A 65 -10.11 -12.56 -24.36
C ASP A 65 -9.71 -12.01 -22.97
N ALA A 66 -8.51 -12.40 -22.52
CA ALA A 66 -8.01 -12.07 -21.19
C ALA A 66 -7.47 -10.62 -21.07
N ILE A 67 -7.48 -9.83 -22.14
CA ILE A 67 -6.90 -8.48 -22.15
C ILE A 67 -7.95 -7.48 -22.61
N THR A 68 -8.09 -6.38 -21.86
CA THR A 68 -8.99 -5.26 -22.18
C THR A 68 -8.22 -3.95 -22.19
N ILE A 69 -8.73 -2.94 -22.94
CA ILE A 69 -8.18 -1.59 -22.90
C ILE A 69 -9.00 -0.74 -21.94
N VAL A 70 -8.31 -0.11 -21.00
CA VAL A 70 -8.91 0.87 -20.08
C VAL A 70 -8.31 2.26 -20.29
N ASN A 71 -9.11 3.28 -20.01
CA ASN A 71 -8.64 4.66 -20.01
C ASN A 71 -8.31 5.02 -18.56
N LEU A 72 -7.04 5.25 -18.27
CA LEU A 72 -6.60 5.75 -16.99
C LEU A 72 -6.61 7.28 -17.01
N ALA A 73 -7.03 7.90 -15.91
CA ALA A 73 -6.77 9.33 -15.72
C ALA A 73 -5.25 9.55 -15.75
N THR A 74 -4.80 10.62 -16.40
CA THR A 74 -3.36 10.96 -16.43
C THR A 74 -2.93 11.29 -15.00
N GLU A 75 -2.20 10.37 -14.40
CA GLU A 75 -1.61 10.57 -13.09
C GLU A 75 -0.39 11.48 -13.23
N LEU A 76 -0.26 12.44 -12.32
CA LEU A 76 0.96 13.21 -12.18
C LEU A 76 2.03 12.28 -11.62
N ALA A 77 2.91 11.78 -12.48
CA ALA A 77 3.96 10.83 -12.10
C ALA A 77 4.86 11.35 -10.95
N SER A 78 4.91 12.68 -10.79
CA SER A 78 5.70 13.40 -9.77
C SER A 78 5.14 13.32 -8.33
N ASP A 79 3.88 12.92 -8.15
CA ASP A 79 3.18 13.07 -6.86
C ASP A 79 2.94 11.74 -6.13
N LYS A 80 3.53 10.65 -6.62
CA LYS A 80 3.42 9.35 -5.96
C LYS A 80 4.17 9.37 -4.62
N ILE A 81 3.48 9.06 -3.54
CA ILE A 81 4.05 8.97 -2.21
C ILE A 81 4.51 7.54 -1.91
N HIS A 82 3.71 6.56 -2.30
CA HIS A 82 4.03 5.15 -2.07
C HIS A 82 3.38 4.26 -3.13
N GLN A 83 4.11 3.22 -3.52
CA GLN A 83 3.64 2.18 -4.44
C GLN A 83 4.21 0.83 -3.99
N TYR A 84 3.37 -0.22 -3.94
CA TYR A 84 3.80 -1.55 -3.46
C TYR A 84 4.51 -2.41 -4.52
N GLY A 85 4.37 -2.08 -5.80
CA GLY A 85 4.99 -2.84 -6.89
C GLY A 85 4.45 -2.38 -8.23
N MET A 86 4.91 -3.02 -9.31
CA MET A 86 4.43 -2.74 -10.66
C MET A 86 2.91 -2.93 -10.74
N ASN A 87 2.19 -1.96 -11.30
CA ASN A 87 0.73 -1.96 -11.48
C ASN A 87 -0.07 -2.23 -10.18
N SER A 88 0.52 -1.95 -9.03
CA SER A 88 -0.13 -2.10 -7.73
C SER A 88 -0.73 -0.78 -7.23
N PHE A 89 -1.33 -0.82 -6.05
CA PHE A 89 -1.89 0.36 -5.40
C PHE A 89 -0.85 1.49 -5.29
N ARG A 90 -1.28 2.71 -5.63
CA ARG A 90 -0.48 3.94 -5.56
C ARG A 90 -1.15 4.94 -4.63
N LEU A 91 -0.37 5.53 -3.75
CA LEU A 91 -0.80 6.59 -2.84
C LEU A 91 -0.22 7.93 -3.30
N TYR A 92 -1.08 8.95 -3.43
CA TYR A 92 -0.70 10.28 -3.95
C TYR A 92 -0.74 11.38 -2.91
N LYS A 93 -1.52 11.23 -1.84
CA LYS A 93 -1.67 12.28 -0.82
C LYS A 93 -1.68 11.69 0.58
N LEU A 94 -1.08 12.44 1.51
CA LEU A 94 -1.15 12.19 2.94
C LEU A 94 -1.86 13.37 3.63
N PRO A 95 -2.72 13.12 4.63
CA PRO A 95 -3.17 14.17 5.51
C PRO A 95 -2.02 14.64 6.39
N THR A 96 -2.04 15.90 6.77
CA THR A 96 -1.03 16.46 7.68
C THR A 96 -1.50 16.28 9.12
N PRO A 97 -0.79 15.49 9.95
CA PRO A 97 -1.11 15.34 11.36
C PRO A 97 -0.89 16.66 12.10
N LYS A 98 -1.89 17.07 12.87
CA LYS A 98 -1.80 18.28 13.72
C LYS A 98 -1.91 17.89 15.19
N LYS A 99 -1.10 18.52 16.01
CA LYS A 99 -1.09 18.26 17.46
C LYS A 99 -2.43 18.64 18.07
N GLY A 100 -3.04 17.70 18.80
CA GLY A 100 -4.31 17.92 19.50
C GLY A 100 -5.55 17.82 18.62
N GLU A 101 -5.42 17.51 17.33
CA GLU A 101 -6.55 17.32 16.42
C GLU A 101 -6.78 15.83 16.12
N VAL A 102 -8.05 15.49 15.87
CA VAL A 102 -8.46 14.16 15.40
C VAL A 102 -8.70 14.20 13.90
N ILE A 103 -8.03 13.33 13.15
CA ILE A 103 -8.17 13.23 11.70
C ILE A 103 -8.95 11.97 11.34
N GLY A 104 -10.07 12.13 10.66
CA GLY A 104 -10.88 11.03 10.13
C GLY A 104 -10.52 10.71 8.69
N LEU A 105 -10.19 9.44 8.40
CA LEU A 105 -9.96 8.95 7.05
C LEU A 105 -11.21 8.24 6.52
N LEU A 106 -11.89 8.84 5.55
CA LEU A 106 -13.08 8.29 4.92
C LEU A 106 -12.77 7.77 3.51
N GLY A 107 -13.34 6.63 3.17
CA GLY A 107 -13.18 6.05 1.83
C GLY A 107 -13.54 4.56 1.79
N ARG A 108 -13.75 4.05 0.58
CA ARG A 108 -14.02 2.63 0.33
C ARG A 108 -12.84 1.75 0.77
N ASN A 109 -13.09 0.43 0.93
CA ASN A 109 -12.02 -0.54 1.15
C ASN A 109 -11.06 -0.54 -0.07
N GLY A 110 -9.77 -0.77 0.20
CA GLY A 110 -8.74 -0.73 -0.84
C GLY A 110 -8.22 0.67 -1.22
N MET A 111 -8.78 1.77 -0.71
CA MET A 111 -8.30 3.13 -1.03
C MET A 111 -7.05 3.59 -0.26
N GLY A 112 -6.39 2.69 0.46
CA GLY A 112 -5.11 2.98 1.10
C GLY A 112 -5.18 3.62 2.48
N LYS A 113 -6.33 3.61 3.18
CA LYS A 113 -6.45 4.14 4.55
C LYS A 113 -5.41 3.55 5.51
N SER A 114 -5.23 2.23 5.47
CA SER A 114 -4.23 1.55 6.31
C SER A 114 -2.80 1.90 5.91
N THR A 115 -2.54 2.09 4.60
CA THR A 115 -1.24 2.55 4.10
C THR A 115 -0.91 3.95 4.62
N VAL A 116 -1.88 4.87 4.60
CA VAL A 116 -1.74 6.22 5.19
C VAL A 116 -1.39 6.15 6.66
N ILE A 117 -2.13 5.34 7.45
CA ILE A 117 -1.86 5.17 8.89
C ILE A 117 -0.45 4.62 9.12
N ASN A 118 -0.06 3.58 8.40
CA ASN A 118 1.28 2.98 8.55
C ASN A 118 2.41 3.94 8.17
N ILE A 119 2.23 4.77 7.17
CA ILE A 119 3.22 5.80 6.81
C ILE A 119 3.31 6.88 7.88
N LEU A 120 2.17 7.40 8.36
CA LEU A 120 2.16 8.45 9.37
C LEU A 120 2.61 7.98 10.75
N SER A 121 2.48 6.70 11.06
CA SER A 121 2.99 6.11 12.30
C SER A 121 4.48 5.74 12.24
N GLY A 122 5.10 5.76 11.06
CA GLY A 122 6.49 5.33 10.86
C GLY A 122 6.67 3.83 10.61
N ASN A 123 5.59 3.03 10.64
CA ASN A 123 5.67 1.58 10.37
C ASN A 123 5.92 1.25 8.89
N LEU A 124 5.69 2.21 8.01
CA LEU A 124 5.94 2.06 6.57
C LEU A 124 6.66 3.30 6.04
N LYS A 125 7.89 3.12 5.54
CA LYS A 125 8.65 4.18 4.89
C LYS A 125 8.04 4.48 3.51
N PRO A 126 7.70 5.73 3.18
CA PRO A 126 7.25 6.07 1.83
C PRO A 126 8.37 5.85 0.82
N ASN A 127 8.03 5.33 -0.37
CA ASN A 127 9.03 5.02 -1.40
C ASN A 127 8.99 5.93 -2.63
N LEU A 128 8.14 6.95 -2.63
CA LEU A 128 7.99 7.93 -3.73
C LEU A 128 7.74 7.26 -5.10
N GLY A 129 7.10 6.07 -5.10
CA GLY A 129 6.87 5.27 -6.30
C GLY A 129 8.05 4.38 -6.72
N LYS A 130 9.20 4.46 -6.04
CA LYS A 130 10.40 3.65 -6.30
C LYS A 130 10.35 2.37 -5.45
N TYR A 131 9.58 1.39 -5.86
CA TYR A 131 9.35 0.18 -5.06
C TYR A 131 10.51 -0.83 -5.16
N GLU A 132 11.31 -0.82 -6.21
CA GLU A 132 12.48 -1.69 -6.38
C GLU A 132 13.68 -1.18 -5.58
N GLU A 133 13.93 0.13 -5.63
CA GLU A 133 15.00 0.81 -4.91
C GLU A 133 14.42 1.95 -4.06
N PRO A 134 13.89 1.66 -2.86
CA PRO A 134 13.27 2.68 -2.01
C PRO A 134 14.25 3.80 -1.66
N PRO A 135 13.83 5.07 -1.74
CA PRO A 135 14.70 6.22 -1.52
C PRO A 135 15.16 6.30 -0.06
N GLU A 136 16.30 6.94 0.16
CA GLU A 136 16.78 7.27 1.49
C GLU A 136 15.95 8.40 2.13
N TRP A 137 16.00 8.52 3.46
CA TRP A 137 15.27 9.56 4.19
C TRP A 137 15.57 10.98 3.70
N SER A 138 16.81 11.25 3.29
CA SER A 138 17.21 12.54 2.73
C SER A 138 16.41 12.93 1.48
N GLU A 139 16.11 11.98 0.62
CA GLU A 139 15.30 12.20 -0.58
C GLU A 139 13.83 12.40 -0.24
N ILE A 140 13.31 11.63 0.72
CA ILE A 140 11.93 11.77 1.21
C ILE A 140 11.73 13.15 1.83
N LEU A 141 12.64 13.59 2.70
CA LEU A 141 12.57 14.91 3.34
C LEU A 141 12.70 16.05 2.33
N LYS A 142 13.48 15.85 1.27
CA LYS A 142 13.59 16.82 0.17
C LYS A 142 12.26 16.91 -0.61
N PHE A 143 11.60 15.78 -0.87
CA PHE A 143 10.30 15.74 -1.53
C PHE A 143 9.24 16.54 -0.75
N TYR A 144 9.24 16.44 0.59
CA TYR A 144 8.33 17.17 1.46
C TYR A 144 8.85 18.57 1.88
N SER A 145 9.88 19.09 1.23
CA SER A 145 10.43 20.40 1.56
C SER A 145 9.37 21.51 1.43
N GLY A 146 9.27 22.37 2.44
CA GLY A 146 8.27 23.43 2.48
C GLY A 146 6.87 22.98 2.96
N THR A 147 6.70 21.73 3.37
CA THR A 147 5.42 21.23 3.92
C THR A 147 5.54 20.89 5.42
N GLU A 148 4.41 20.92 6.15
CA GLU A 148 4.36 20.47 7.56
C GLU A 148 4.69 18.98 7.72
N LEU A 149 4.45 18.15 6.68
CA LEU A 149 4.80 16.74 6.67
C LEU A 149 6.30 16.50 6.78
N LYS A 150 7.15 17.43 6.31
CA LYS A 150 8.59 17.33 6.48
C LYS A 150 8.98 17.23 7.95
N ALA A 151 8.46 18.14 8.80
CA ALA A 151 8.75 18.14 10.23
C ALA A 151 8.23 16.86 10.93
N HIS A 152 7.12 16.29 10.45
CA HIS A 152 6.61 15.01 10.92
C HIS A 152 7.55 13.86 10.57
N PHE A 153 8.02 13.77 9.32
CA PHE A 153 8.95 12.74 8.88
C PHE A 153 10.34 12.87 9.50
N GLU A 154 10.81 14.09 9.79
CA GLU A 154 12.05 14.30 10.55
C GLU A 154 11.93 13.69 11.96
N LYS A 155 10.79 13.82 12.61
CA LYS A 155 10.54 13.19 13.92
C LYS A 155 10.47 11.67 13.83
N ILE A 156 9.87 11.11 12.77
CA ILE A 156 9.87 9.66 12.54
C ILE A 156 11.30 9.16 12.34
N GLN A 157 12.09 9.82 11.50
CA GLN A 157 13.48 9.44 11.24
C GLN A 157 14.35 9.43 12.50
N ASN A 158 14.06 10.33 13.43
CA ASN A 158 14.81 10.49 14.69
C ASN A 158 14.20 9.71 15.86
N ASP A 159 13.28 8.77 15.62
CA ASP A 159 12.57 7.97 16.62
C ASP A 159 11.88 8.82 17.71
N GLN A 160 11.44 10.03 17.36
CA GLN A 160 10.78 10.96 18.29
C GLN A 160 9.26 10.81 18.30
N ILE A 161 8.70 9.93 17.48
CA ILE A 161 7.27 9.60 17.45
C ILE A 161 7.08 8.18 17.97
N ASN A 162 6.36 8.08 19.08
CA ASN A 162 5.85 6.82 19.59
C ASN A 162 4.39 6.67 19.17
N ALA A 163 4.13 5.89 18.11
CA ALA A 163 2.80 5.69 17.58
C ALA A 163 2.19 4.39 18.11
N SER A 164 1.01 4.47 18.73
CA SER A 164 0.23 3.30 19.11
C SER A 164 -0.84 3.04 18.06
N ILE A 165 -0.85 1.84 17.50
CA ILE A 165 -1.84 1.42 16.49
C ILE A 165 -2.70 0.31 17.05
N LYS A 166 -4.03 0.50 17.01
CA LYS A 166 -4.97 -0.57 17.31
C LYS A 166 -5.04 -1.55 16.12
N PRO A 167 -4.63 -2.82 16.28
CA PRO A 167 -4.69 -3.80 15.21
C PRO A 167 -6.15 -4.12 14.84
N GLN A 168 -6.40 -4.48 13.58
CA GLN A 168 -7.72 -4.91 13.13
C GLN A 168 -8.04 -6.35 13.61
N GLN A 169 -7.02 -7.21 13.68
CA GLN A 169 -7.15 -8.60 14.11
C GLN A 169 -6.72 -8.72 15.56
N VAL A 170 -7.69 -8.84 16.46
CA VAL A 170 -7.44 -8.99 17.91
C VAL A 170 -7.05 -10.43 18.26
N TYR A 171 -7.35 -11.40 17.39
CA TYR A 171 -7.05 -12.81 17.60
C TYR A 171 -5.56 -13.15 17.72
N ASP A 172 -4.70 -12.31 17.18
CA ASP A 172 -3.25 -12.51 17.30
C ASP A 172 -2.71 -12.22 18.70
N LEU A 173 -3.44 -11.43 19.51
CA LEU A 173 -3.09 -11.19 20.92
C LEU A 173 -3.12 -12.47 21.74
N ALA A 174 -4.17 -13.28 21.61
CA ALA A 174 -4.32 -14.57 22.32
C ALA A 174 -3.24 -15.60 21.93
N ARG A 175 -2.56 -15.43 20.80
CA ARG A 175 -1.45 -16.30 20.39
C ARG A 175 -0.10 -15.91 20.98
N VAL A 176 0.04 -14.65 21.38
CA VAL A 176 1.31 -14.06 21.81
C VAL A 176 1.35 -13.84 23.32
N PHE A 177 0.21 -13.78 23.97
CA PHE A 177 0.08 -13.52 25.40
C PHE A 177 -0.81 -14.57 26.07
N GLU A 178 -0.27 -15.22 27.09
CA GLU A 178 -1.00 -16.11 28.01
C GLU A 178 -1.17 -15.39 29.35
N GLY A 179 -2.40 -15.16 29.78
CA GLY A 179 -2.73 -14.49 31.03
C GLY A 179 -4.02 -13.68 30.96
N THR A 180 -4.31 -12.96 32.02
CA THR A 180 -5.53 -12.15 32.11
C THR A 180 -5.40 -10.82 31.38
N GLY A 181 -6.54 -10.24 30.99
CA GLY A 181 -6.58 -8.90 30.40
C GLY A 181 -5.95 -7.83 31.28
N LYS A 182 -6.02 -7.99 32.62
CA LYS A 182 -5.39 -7.10 33.60
C LYS A 182 -3.85 -7.18 33.53
N GLU A 183 -3.29 -8.38 33.52
CA GLU A 183 -1.85 -8.60 33.39
C GLU A 183 -1.32 -8.03 32.07
N LEU A 184 -2.08 -8.20 31.00
CA LEU A 184 -1.75 -7.60 29.70
C LEU A 184 -1.69 -6.07 29.77
N LEU A 185 -2.71 -5.45 30.36
CA LEU A 185 -2.76 -3.99 30.49
C LEU A 185 -1.62 -3.47 31.40
N GLU A 186 -1.35 -4.12 32.53
CA GLU A 186 -0.25 -3.73 33.43
C GLU A 186 1.11 -3.84 32.76
N LYS A 187 1.33 -4.88 31.95
CA LYS A 187 2.58 -5.11 31.22
C LYS A 187 2.90 -4.02 30.19
N TYR A 188 1.89 -3.46 29.55
CA TYR A 188 2.04 -2.47 28.48
C TYR A 188 1.59 -1.04 28.87
N ASP A 189 1.38 -0.79 30.18
CA ASP A 189 0.98 0.52 30.67
C ASP A 189 2.18 1.43 30.94
N ASP A 190 2.80 1.94 29.87
CA ASP A 190 3.92 2.89 29.97
C ASP A 190 3.55 4.21 30.65
N ARG A 191 2.25 4.49 30.84
CA ARG A 191 1.75 5.76 31.33
C ARG A 191 1.12 5.70 32.71
N GLY A 192 0.95 4.52 33.27
CA GLY A 192 0.30 4.32 34.59
C GLY A 192 -1.18 4.66 34.64
N VAL A 193 -1.89 4.53 33.50
CA VAL A 193 -3.31 4.94 33.35
C VAL A 193 -4.27 3.77 33.24
N SER A 194 -3.80 2.54 33.28
CA SER A 194 -4.62 1.33 33.10
C SER A 194 -5.82 1.28 34.04
N ASN A 195 -5.60 1.53 35.34
CA ASN A 195 -6.66 1.51 36.34
C ASN A 195 -7.74 2.58 36.13
N GLN A 196 -7.35 3.75 35.62
CA GLN A 196 -8.31 4.80 35.28
C GLN A 196 -9.14 4.39 34.06
N LEU A 197 -8.50 3.87 33.02
CA LEU A 197 -9.17 3.44 31.79
C LEU A 197 -10.11 2.24 32.03
N ILE A 198 -9.73 1.28 32.89
CA ILE A 198 -10.59 0.16 33.28
C ILE A 198 -11.91 0.68 33.88
N LYS A 199 -11.85 1.71 34.73
CA LYS A 199 -13.04 2.34 35.32
C LYS A 199 -13.86 3.13 34.30
N GLU A 200 -13.22 3.98 33.52
CA GLU A 200 -13.90 4.83 32.53
C GLU A 200 -14.60 4.01 31.44
N LEU A 201 -13.99 2.91 31.02
CA LEU A 201 -14.52 2.02 29.97
C LEU A 201 -15.40 0.87 30.53
N ASN A 202 -15.64 0.81 31.87
CA ASN A 202 -16.42 -0.24 32.53
C ASN A 202 -15.92 -1.66 32.24
N LEU A 203 -14.61 -1.85 32.24
CA LEU A 203 -13.95 -3.12 31.89
C LEU A 203 -13.66 -4.03 33.08
N GLN A 204 -14.09 -3.68 34.30
CA GLN A 204 -13.73 -4.37 35.57
C GLN A 204 -13.96 -5.88 35.52
N ASN A 205 -15.07 -6.32 34.90
CA ASN A 205 -15.40 -7.73 34.79
C ASN A 205 -14.70 -8.44 33.62
N SER A 206 -14.26 -7.68 32.60
CA SER A 206 -13.63 -8.24 31.40
C SER A 206 -12.12 -8.42 31.57
N VAL A 207 -11.48 -7.60 32.39
CA VAL A 207 -10.00 -7.65 32.58
C VAL A 207 -9.54 -8.84 33.42
N GLU A 208 -10.44 -9.47 34.18
CA GLU A 208 -10.13 -10.67 34.98
C GLU A 208 -10.27 -11.96 34.14
N GLN A 209 -10.69 -11.86 32.88
CA GLN A 209 -10.79 -13.00 31.95
C GLN A 209 -9.47 -13.23 31.24
N ASP A 210 -9.22 -14.49 30.87
CA ASP A 210 -8.08 -14.85 30.03
C ASP A 210 -8.22 -14.24 28.62
N VAL A 211 -7.09 -13.85 28.04
CA VAL A 211 -6.99 -13.21 26.71
C VAL A 211 -7.04 -14.24 25.60
#